data_eebc11b1f649437f582901e738f7ffed
#
_entry.id   eebc11b1f649437f582901e738f7ffed
#
_cell.length_a   1.000
_cell.length_b   1.000
_cell.length_c   1.000
_cell.angle_alpha   90.00
_cell.angle_beta   90.00
_cell.angle_gamma   90.00
#
_symmetry.space_group_name_H-M   'P 1'
#
loop_
_entity.id
_entity.type
_entity.pdbx_description
1 polymer ?
#
loop_
_entity_poly.entity_id
_entity_poly.type
_entity_poly.pdbx_seq_one_letter_code
_entity_poly.pdbx_strand_id
1 'polypeptide(L)'
;SFLGADPLSAAALRDMSGVVTYDPGFGSTAVCKSAITFIDGDKGILRYRGYPIEELALRAKFPAVAYLLIYGHLPSAREYADWRRKLTIHSYIHEDMLKFFEGFPPLAHPMAILSAMVASLSAYYPNFDEHEDVDLNIVRLIAQAKTIAAYSYKKSIGEPRIYPRTEFSYCANFLRMMFATPAVE
;
A
#
# COMPACT_ATOMS: atom_id res chain seq x y z
N SER A 1 -20.74 -8.96 7.60
CA SER A 1 -20.34 -10.33 7.97
C SER A 1 -21.48 -11.28 7.70
N PHE A 2 -21.37 -12.06 6.65
CA PHE A 2 -22.23 -13.22 6.47
C PHE A 2 -21.78 -14.29 7.46
N LEU A 3 -22.34 -14.27 8.66
CA LEU A 3 -22.16 -15.31 9.65
C LEU A 3 -23.24 -16.36 9.42
N GLY A 4 -22.87 -17.58 9.02
CA GLY A 4 -23.69 -18.73 9.26
C GLY A 4 -23.91 -19.76 8.18
N ALA A 5 -23.40 -19.62 6.98
CA ALA A 5 -23.35 -20.72 6.02
C ALA A 5 -21.91 -21.06 5.69
N ASP A 6 -21.52 -22.33 5.87
CA ASP A 6 -20.28 -22.80 5.23
C ASP A 6 -20.44 -22.61 3.72
N PRO A 7 -19.62 -21.80 3.07
CA PRO A 7 -19.74 -21.62 1.63
C PRO A 7 -19.42 -22.97 0.98
N LEU A 8 -20.39 -23.56 0.33
CA LEU A 8 -20.12 -24.61 -0.64
C LEU A 8 -19.09 -24.06 -1.61
N SER A 9 -17.91 -24.68 -1.66
CA SER A 9 -16.89 -24.18 -2.55
C SER A 9 -17.40 -24.28 -3.98
N ALA A 10 -17.18 -23.24 -4.79
CA ALA A 10 -17.54 -23.25 -6.20
C ALA A 10 -16.92 -24.46 -6.94
N ALA A 11 -15.79 -24.95 -6.46
CA ALA A 11 -15.15 -26.18 -6.90
C ALA A 11 -16.03 -27.42 -6.62
N ALA A 12 -16.58 -27.57 -5.41
CA ALA A 12 -17.43 -28.68 -5.06
C ALA A 12 -18.75 -28.73 -5.89
N LEU A 13 -19.35 -27.55 -6.15
CA LEU A 13 -20.52 -27.44 -7.03
C LEU A 13 -20.21 -27.88 -8.46
N ARG A 14 -19.06 -27.40 -9.02
CA ARG A 14 -18.61 -27.79 -10.35
C ARG A 14 -18.35 -29.29 -10.45
N ASP A 15 -17.67 -29.88 -9.48
CA ASP A 15 -17.28 -31.28 -9.47
C ASP A 15 -18.51 -32.20 -9.33
N MET A 16 -19.58 -31.75 -8.65
CA MET A 16 -20.83 -32.51 -8.47
C MET A 16 -21.79 -32.39 -9.65
N SER A 17 -21.86 -31.26 -10.34
CA SER A 17 -22.91 -30.97 -11.31
C SER A 17 -22.41 -30.56 -12.70
N GLY A 18 -21.13 -30.27 -12.85
CA GLY A 18 -20.57 -29.68 -14.08
C GLY A 18 -21.07 -28.25 -14.38
N VAL A 19 -21.82 -27.66 -13.49
CA VAL A 19 -22.40 -26.31 -13.61
C VAL A 19 -21.50 -25.31 -12.88
N VAL A 20 -21.23 -24.17 -13.51
CA VAL A 20 -20.50 -23.05 -12.90
C VAL A 20 -21.47 -21.95 -12.51
N THR A 21 -21.18 -21.25 -11.41
CA THR A 21 -21.94 -20.06 -11.01
C THR A 21 -21.52 -18.87 -11.86
N TYR A 22 -22.49 -18.15 -12.40
CA TYR A 22 -22.29 -16.88 -13.08
C TYR A 22 -22.74 -15.74 -12.16
N ASP A 23 -21.80 -14.90 -11.75
CA ASP A 23 -22.03 -13.80 -10.82
C ASP A 23 -21.33 -12.53 -11.34
N PRO A 24 -22.01 -11.77 -12.21
CA PRO A 24 -21.43 -10.55 -12.78
C PRO A 24 -21.17 -9.51 -11.70
N GLY A 25 -19.92 -9.10 -11.57
CA GLY A 25 -19.47 -8.10 -10.60
C GLY A 25 -19.33 -8.59 -9.17
N PHE A 26 -19.30 -9.91 -8.94
CA PHE A 26 -19.15 -10.54 -7.62
C PHE A 26 -20.22 -10.09 -6.59
N GLY A 27 -21.46 -9.86 -7.05
CA GLY A 27 -22.55 -9.39 -6.20
C GLY A 27 -22.98 -10.40 -5.13
N SER A 28 -22.86 -11.71 -5.44
CA SER A 28 -23.28 -12.81 -4.55
C SER A 28 -22.14 -13.78 -4.20
N THR A 29 -20.94 -13.57 -4.73
CA THR A 29 -19.79 -14.46 -4.52
C THR A 29 -18.81 -13.89 -3.53
N ALA A 30 -18.52 -14.65 -2.46
CA ALA A 30 -17.45 -14.31 -1.52
C ALA A 30 -16.09 -14.75 -2.08
N VAL A 31 -15.16 -13.82 -2.26
CA VAL A 31 -13.83 -14.08 -2.83
C VAL A 31 -12.88 -14.72 -1.82
N CYS A 32 -12.93 -14.28 -0.55
CA CYS A 32 -12.08 -14.79 0.52
C CYS A 32 -12.66 -14.53 1.91
N LYS A 33 -12.16 -15.27 2.91
CA LYS A 33 -12.32 -14.91 4.33
C LYS A 33 -11.17 -13.98 4.72
N SER A 34 -11.48 -12.85 5.37
CA SER A 34 -10.48 -11.90 5.85
C SER A 34 -10.78 -11.46 7.28
N ALA A 35 -9.75 -11.42 8.13
CA ALA A 35 -9.80 -10.88 9.49
C ALA A 35 -9.20 -9.46 9.55
N ILE A 36 -8.86 -8.85 8.39
CA ILE A 36 -8.16 -7.56 8.35
C ILE A 36 -9.13 -6.42 8.61
N THR A 37 -10.25 -6.40 7.90
CA THR A 37 -11.19 -5.27 7.93
C THR A 37 -12.61 -5.75 8.15
N PHE A 38 -13.33 -5.08 9.04
CA PHE A 38 -14.79 -5.22 9.20
C PHE A 38 -15.45 -3.89 8.81
N ILE A 39 -16.43 -3.96 7.93
CA ILE A 39 -17.22 -2.80 7.48
C ILE A 39 -18.71 -3.13 7.63
N ASP A 40 -19.45 -2.23 8.30
CA ASP A 40 -20.91 -2.22 8.31
C ASP A 40 -21.33 -0.82 7.84
N GLY A 41 -21.66 -0.71 6.54
CA GLY A 41 -21.99 0.56 5.92
C GLY A 41 -23.30 1.17 6.45
N ASP A 42 -24.27 0.33 6.82
CA ASP A 42 -25.56 0.78 7.32
C ASP A 42 -25.44 1.43 8.71
N LYS A 43 -24.52 0.92 9.52
CA LYS A 43 -24.25 1.46 10.86
C LYS A 43 -23.04 2.42 10.91
N GLY A 44 -22.36 2.64 9.79
CA GLY A 44 -21.16 3.47 9.73
C GLY A 44 -20.00 2.94 10.57
N ILE A 45 -19.85 1.60 10.68
CA ILE A 45 -18.81 0.98 11.49
C ILE A 45 -17.68 0.49 10.59
N LEU A 46 -16.45 0.91 10.91
CA LEU A 46 -15.20 0.43 10.31
C LEU A 46 -14.24 -0.03 11.40
N ARG A 47 -13.69 -1.23 11.27
CA ARG A 47 -12.65 -1.74 12.17
C ARG A 47 -11.50 -2.35 11.39
N TYR A 48 -10.29 -2.10 11.84
CA TYR A 48 -9.06 -2.72 11.37
C TYR A 48 -8.52 -3.67 12.43
N ARG A 49 -8.44 -4.98 12.13
CA ARG A 49 -8.01 -6.03 13.07
C ARG A 49 -8.75 -5.95 14.42
N GLY A 50 -10.03 -5.55 14.40
CA GLY A 50 -10.87 -5.38 15.58
C GLY A 50 -10.83 -4.00 16.22
N TYR A 51 -9.85 -3.15 15.91
CA TYR A 51 -9.75 -1.78 16.44
C TYR A 51 -10.70 -0.83 15.69
N PRO A 52 -11.51 -0.01 16.41
CA PRO A 52 -12.35 1.01 15.77
C PRO A 52 -11.51 2.04 15.03
N ILE A 53 -11.97 2.46 13.85
CA ILE A 53 -11.23 3.43 13.04
C ILE A 53 -11.08 4.78 13.75
N GLU A 54 -12.05 5.18 14.55
CA GLU A 54 -12.04 6.43 15.31
C GLU A 54 -10.86 6.49 16.29
N GLU A 55 -10.56 5.36 16.94
CA GLU A 55 -9.41 5.30 17.86
C GLU A 55 -8.08 5.32 17.10
N LEU A 56 -8.00 4.57 16.00
CA LEU A 56 -6.78 4.53 15.18
C LEU A 56 -6.49 5.88 14.54
N ALA A 57 -7.51 6.58 14.04
CA ALA A 57 -7.35 7.88 13.40
C ALA A 57 -6.83 8.96 14.38
N LEU A 58 -7.27 8.90 15.63
CA LEU A 58 -6.88 9.87 16.65
C LEU A 58 -5.53 9.57 17.30
N ARG A 59 -5.18 8.28 17.50
CA ARG A 59 -4.06 7.86 18.36
C ARG A 59 -2.91 7.21 17.62
N ALA A 60 -3.14 6.64 16.44
CA ALA A 60 -2.12 5.91 15.71
C ALA A 60 -1.54 6.73 14.55
N LYS A 61 -0.25 6.57 14.30
CA LYS A 61 0.42 7.11 13.11
C LYS A 61 0.31 6.12 11.97
N PHE A 62 0.31 6.60 10.72
CA PHE A 62 0.22 5.76 9.52
C PHE A 62 1.11 4.52 9.55
N PRO A 63 2.42 4.59 9.91
CA PRO A 63 3.25 3.38 9.96
C PRO A 63 2.79 2.34 11.00
N ALA A 64 2.16 2.77 12.11
CA ALA A 64 1.64 1.84 13.10
C ALA A 64 0.38 1.13 12.61
N VAL A 65 -0.48 1.83 11.87
CA VAL A 65 -1.68 1.24 11.25
C VAL A 65 -1.27 0.29 10.12
N ALA A 66 -0.30 0.65 9.29
CA ALA A 66 0.25 -0.25 8.26
C ALA A 66 0.79 -1.55 8.89
N TYR A 67 1.55 -1.43 9.98
CA TYR A 67 2.05 -2.57 10.74
C TYR A 67 0.90 -3.46 11.26
N LEU A 68 -0.13 -2.85 11.87
CA LEU A 68 -1.31 -3.55 12.36
C LEU A 68 -2.00 -4.37 11.27
N LEU A 69 -2.19 -3.79 10.09
CA LEU A 69 -2.87 -4.47 8.97
C LEU A 69 -2.06 -5.66 8.45
N ILE A 70 -0.74 -5.54 8.40
CA ILE A 70 0.18 -6.56 7.87
C ILE A 70 0.36 -7.68 8.91
N TYR A 71 0.76 -7.34 10.12
CA TYR A 71 1.17 -8.31 11.14
C TYR A 71 0.07 -8.70 12.12
N GLY A 72 -1.09 -8.03 12.09
CA GLY A 72 -2.28 -8.40 12.85
C GLY A 72 -2.37 -7.82 14.27
N HIS A 73 -1.37 -7.09 14.72
CA HIS A 73 -1.33 -6.43 16.04
C HIS A 73 -0.64 -5.07 15.97
N LEU A 74 -0.91 -4.21 16.92
CA LEU A 74 -0.19 -2.93 17.05
C LEU A 74 1.25 -3.18 17.49
N PRO A 75 2.22 -2.46 16.91
CA PRO A 75 3.63 -2.66 17.24
C PRO A 75 3.94 -2.21 18.67
N SER A 76 4.77 -2.97 19.38
CA SER A 76 5.45 -2.51 20.59
C SER A 76 6.39 -1.34 20.27
N ALA A 77 6.87 -0.63 21.27
CA ALA A 77 7.79 0.50 21.08
C ALA A 77 9.06 0.10 20.29
N ARG A 78 9.60 -1.10 20.56
CA ARG A 78 10.78 -1.64 19.85
C ARG A 78 10.48 -1.97 18.39
N GLU A 79 9.39 -2.69 18.13
CA GLU A 79 8.95 -3.04 16.78
C GLU A 79 8.65 -1.79 15.97
N TYR A 80 7.98 -0.81 16.58
CA TYR A 80 7.68 0.46 15.89
C TYR A 80 8.94 1.25 15.54
N ALA A 81 9.94 1.27 16.42
CA ALA A 81 11.21 1.94 16.15
C ALA A 81 11.96 1.26 15.00
N ASP A 82 12.05 -0.07 15.00
CA ASP A 82 12.68 -0.83 13.91
C ASP A 82 11.91 -0.67 12.58
N TRP A 83 10.59 -0.78 12.62
CA TRP A 83 9.72 -0.58 11.47
C TRP A 83 9.90 0.80 10.83
N ARG A 84 9.88 1.86 11.64
CA ARG A 84 10.14 3.22 11.17
C ARG A 84 11.53 3.37 10.56
N ARG A 85 12.54 2.82 11.20
CA ARG A 85 13.92 2.84 10.68
C ARG A 85 13.98 2.17 9.30
N LYS A 86 13.40 0.99 9.15
CA LYS A 86 13.33 0.26 7.88
C LYS A 86 12.63 1.08 6.79
N LEU A 87 11.45 1.64 7.09
CA LEU A 87 10.72 2.49 6.14
C LEU A 87 11.51 3.74 5.73
N THR A 88 12.32 4.30 6.64
CA THR A 88 13.13 5.48 6.36
C THR A 88 14.29 5.16 5.42
N ILE A 89 15.08 4.13 5.72
CA ILE A 89 16.26 3.77 4.90
C ILE A 89 15.89 3.26 3.51
N HIS A 90 14.71 2.66 3.34
CA HIS A 90 14.21 2.17 2.05
C HIS A 90 13.36 3.19 1.28
N SER A 91 13.33 4.46 1.70
CA SER A 91 12.53 5.50 1.02
C SER A 91 13.09 5.95 -0.33
N TYR A 92 14.36 5.69 -0.60
CA TYR A 92 14.98 6.02 -1.89
C TYR A 92 14.61 4.97 -2.93
N ILE A 93 14.41 5.43 -4.16
CA ILE A 93 14.29 4.56 -5.34
C ILE A 93 15.63 4.56 -6.09
N HIS A 94 15.86 3.54 -6.91
CA HIS A 94 17.06 3.46 -7.72
C HIS A 94 17.14 4.63 -8.71
N GLU A 95 18.33 5.24 -8.87
CA GLU A 95 18.51 6.41 -9.75
C GLU A 95 18.10 6.13 -11.20
N ASP A 96 18.34 4.92 -11.72
CA ASP A 96 17.92 4.57 -13.07
C ASP A 96 16.39 4.58 -13.24
N MET A 97 15.62 4.38 -12.18
CA MET A 97 14.17 4.52 -12.23
C MET A 97 13.73 5.95 -12.56
N LEU A 98 14.55 6.94 -12.27
CA LEU A 98 14.23 8.33 -12.58
C LEU A 98 14.10 8.56 -14.08
N LYS A 99 14.82 7.79 -14.90
CA LYS A 99 14.74 7.85 -16.36
C LYS A 99 13.35 7.44 -16.88
N PHE A 100 12.66 6.53 -16.21
CA PHE A 100 11.29 6.14 -16.59
C PHE A 100 10.31 7.30 -16.43
N PHE A 101 10.49 8.15 -15.41
CA PHE A 101 9.65 9.34 -15.26
C PHE A 101 9.81 10.31 -16.44
N GLU A 102 10.97 10.39 -17.06
CA GLU A 102 11.21 11.26 -18.21
C GLU A 102 10.41 10.81 -19.46
N GLY A 103 10.14 9.50 -19.58
CA GLY A 103 9.38 8.94 -20.70
C GLY A 103 7.89 9.23 -20.67
N PHE A 104 7.33 9.69 -19.54
CA PHE A 104 5.91 10.03 -19.48
C PHE A 104 5.65 11.41 -20.11
N PRO A 105 4.55 11.54 -20.89
CA PRO A 105 4.20 12.80 -21.52
C PRO A 105 3.86 13.87 -20.50
N PRO A 106 4.00 15.16 -20.85
CA PRO A 106 3.50 16.26 -20.03
C PRO A 106 2.00 16.07 -19.75
N LEU A 107 1.56 16.40 -18.54
CA LEU A 107 0.17 16.27 -18.10
C LEU A 107 -0.35 14.81 -18.00
N ALA A 108 0.53 13.82 -18.02
CA ALA A 108 0.11 12.45 -17.71
C ALA A 108 -0.52 12.37 -16.31
N HIS A 109 -1.62 11.63 -16.19
CA HIS A 109 -2.29 11.48 -14.91
C HIS A 109 -1.36 10.82 -13.87
N PRO A 110 -1.16 11.40 -12.68
CA PRO A 110 -0.17 10.89 -11.71
C PRO A 110 -0.42 9.45 -11.27
N MET A 111 -1.67 8.98 -11.28
CA MET A 111 -1.98 7.59 -10.96
C MET A 111 -1.53 6.61 -12.05
N ALA A 112 -1.53 7.00 -13.32
CA ALA A 112 -1.00 6.18 -14.40
C ALA A 112 0.53 6.04 -14.26
N ILE A 113 1.22 7.14 -13.94
CA ILE A 113 2.66 7.13 -13.65
C ILE A 113 2.94 6.24 -12.44
N LEU A 114 2.21 6.43 -11.32
CA LEU A 114 2.37 5.65 -10.11
C LEU A 114 2.23 4.14 -10.39
N SER A 115 1.18 3.74 -11.11
CA SER A 115 0.94 2.33 -11.44
C SER A 115 2.11 1.72 -12.22
N ALA A 116 2.56 2.39 -13.29
CA ALA A 116 3.68 1.92 -14.09
C ALA A 116 5.00 1.85 -13.29
N MET A 117 5.26 2.86 -12.47
CA MET A 117 6.48 2.94 -11.67
C MET A 117 6.51 1.90 -10.54
N VAL A 118 5.37 1.62 -9.90
CA VAL A 118 5.27 0.55 -8.90
C VAL A 118 5.49 -0.81 -9.57
N ALA A 119 4.89 -1.06 -10.74
CA ALA A 119 5.13 -2.30 -11.47
C ALA A 119 6.60 -2.47 -11.88
N SER A 120 7.30 -1.39 -12.23
CA SER A 120 8.72 -1.43 -12.61
C SER A 120 9.66 -1.81 -11.46
N LEU A 121 9.23 -1.71 -10.19
CA LEU A 121 10.04 -2.13 -9.04
C LEU A 121 10.47 -3.60 -9.13
N SER A 122 9.68 -4.47 -9.74
CA SER A 122 10.00 -5.88 -9.93
C SER A 122 11.30 -6.10 -10.71
N ALA A 123 11.66 -5.19 -11.62
CA ALA A 123 12.91 -5.26 -12.39
C ALA A 123 14.15 -4.95 -11.53
N TYR A 124 13.99 -4.24 -10.42
CA TYR A 124 15.08 -3.85 -9.52
C TYR A 124 15.21 -4.79 -8.32
N TYR A 125 14.22 -5.66 -8.10
CA TYR A 125 14.20 -6.66 -7.02
C TYR A 125 13.85 -8.03 -7.60
N PRO A 126 14.78 -8.69 -8.32
CA PRO A 126 14.49 -9.91 -9.09
C PRO A 126 14.10 -11.12 -8.22
N ASN A 127 14.52 -11.15 -6.96
CA ASN A 127 14.23 -12.25 -6.03
C ASN A 127 12.93 -12.04 -5.25
N PHE A 128 11.96 -11.35 -5.84
CA PHE A 128 10.70 -10.98 -5.20
C PHE A 128 9.87 -12.18 -4.73
N ASP A 129 10.04 -13.33 -5.37
CA ASP A 129 9.29 -14.56 -5.08
C ASP A 129 9.94 -15.46 -4.02
N GLU A 130 11.15 -15.13 -3.54
CA GLU A 130 11.79 -15.90 -2.48
C GLU A 130 11.15 -15.57 -1.11
N HIS A 131 10.70 -16.61 -0.41
CA HIS A 131 10.01 -16.48 0.88
C HIS A 131 10.81 -15.73 1.95
N GLU A 132 12.13 -15.76 1.86
CA GLU A 132 13.04 -15.10 2.80
C GLU A 132 12.96 -13.55 2.71
N ASP A 133 12.54 -12.99 1.59
CA ASP A 133 12.54 -11.55 1.33
C ASP A 133 11.15 -10.88 1.44
N VAL A 134 10.09 -11.63 1.78
CA VAL A 134 8.71 -11.09 1.81
C VAL A 134 8.60 -9.86 2.73
N ASP A 135 9.11 -9.96 3.95
CA ASP A 135 9.07 -8.85 4.91
C ASP A 135 9.83 -7.62 4.42
N LEU A 136 11.00 -7.84 3.80
CA LEU A 136 11.79 -6.76 3.24
C LEU A 136 11.10 -6.13 2.03
N ASN A 137 10.46 -6.92 1.19
CA ASN A 137 9.71 -6.44 0.02
C ASN A 137 8.46 -5.65 0.42
N ILE A 138 7.78 -6.05 1.50
CA ILE A 138 6.69 -5.25 2.10
C ILE A 138 7.21 -3.87 2.53
N VAL A 139 8.35 -3.84 3.24
CA VAL A 139 8.99 -2.58 3.66
C VAL A 139 9.34 -1.70 2.45
N ARG A 140 10.02 -2.29 1.45
CA ARG A 140 10.42 -1.58 0.22
C ARG A 140 9.21 -1.00 -0.49
N LEU A 141 8.16 -1.81 -0.70
CA LEU A 141 6.97 -1.37 -1.39
C LEU A 141 6.29 -0.18 -0.69
N ILE A 142 6.08 -0.26 0.63
CA ILE A 142 5.46 0.83 1.38
C ILE A 142 6.35 2.08 1.36
N ALA A 143 7.66 1.92 1.57
CA ALA A 143 8.59 3.03 1.62
C ALA A 143 8.74 3.74 0.27
N GLN A 144 8.85 2.98 -0.82
CA GLN A 144 9.08 3.49 -2.16
C GLN A 144 7.81 3.98 -2.84
N ALA A 145 6.65 3.36 -2.59
CA ALA A 145 5.37 3.84 -3.12
C ALA A 145 5.10 5.30 -2.73
N LYS A 146 5.43 5.68 -1.51
CA LYS A 146 5.38 7.08 -1.04
C LYS A 146 6.21 8.01 -1.93
N THR A 147 7.45 7.63 -2.21
CA THR A 147 8.40 8.43 -3.01
C THR A 147 7.97 8.48 -4.48
N ILE A 148 7.56 7.33 -5.03
CA ILE A 148 7.04 7.24 -6.39
C ILE A 148 5.78 8.10 -6.54
N ALA A 149 4.85 8.06 -5.58
CA ALA A 149 3.64 8.89 -5.61
C ALA A 149 3.97 10.40 -5.62
N ALA A 150 4.89 10.82 -4.75
CA ALA A 150 5.33 12.22 -4.73
C ALA A 150 5.98 12.64 -6.04
N TYR A 151 6.84 11.80 -6.61
CA TYR A 151 7.51 12.07 -7.89
C TYR A 151 6.54 12.06 -9.08
N SER A 152 5.53 11.18 -9.04
CA SER A 152 4.47 11.14 -10.05
C SER A 152 3.66 12.44 -10.06
N TYR A 153 3.33 12.96 -8.88
CA TYR A 153 2.69 14.25 -8.74
C TYR A 153 3.57 15.39 -9.27
N LYS A 154 4.84 15.47 -8.83
CA LYS A 154 5.79 16.49 -9.30
C LYS A 154 5.96 16.45 -10.83
N LYS A 155 6.03 15.25 -11.43
CA LYS A 155 6.10 15.11 -12.89
C LYS A 155 4.85 15.65 -13.56
N SER A 156 3.65 15.36 -13.02
CA SER A 156 2.38 15.80 -13.63
C SER A 156 2.18 17.33 -13.63
N ILE A 157 2.82 18.04 -12.72
CA ILE A 157 2.76 19.51 -12.63
C ILE A 157 4.02 20.21 -13.19
N GLY A 158 4.97 19.44 -13.72
CA GLY A 158 6.19 19.99 -14.32
C GLY A 158 7.21 20.53 -13.32
N GLU A 159 7.14 20.16 -12.05
CA GLU A 159 8.07 20.59 -11.02
C GLU A 159 9.21 19.59 -10.78
N PRO A 160 10.38 20.06 -10.32
CA PRO A 160 11.51 19.20 -10.01
C PRO A 160 11.22 18.29 -8.81
N ARG A 161 11.82 17.10 -8.82
CA ARG A 161 11.72 16.12 -7.74
C ARG A 161 12.47 16.59 -6.50
N ILE A 162 11.92 16.27 -5.34
CA ILE A 162 12.52 16.51 -4.02
C ILE A 162 12.87 15.17 -3.39
N TYR A 163 14.13 14.95 -3.07
CA TYR A 163 14.58 13.71 -2.45
C TYR A 163 14.06 13.56 -1.02
N PRO A 164 13.78 12.31 -0.58
CA PRO A 164 13.40 12.06 0.80
C PRO A 164 14.55 12.41 1.75
N ARG A 165 14.20 12.84 2.96
CA ARG A 165 15.15 13.12 4.05
C ARG A 165 14.86 12.17 5.23
N THR A 166 15.93 11.75 5.92
CA THR A 166 15.83 10.74 6.99
C THR A 166 15.33 11.32 8.32
N GLU A 167 15.43 12.62 8.52
CA GLU A 167 14.98 13.32 9.73
C GLU A 167 13.47 13.48 9.83
N PHE A 168 12.75 13.41 8.71
CA PHE A 168 11.30 13.57 8.70
C PHE A 168 10.54 12.27 9.00
N SER A 169 9.36 12.41 9.59
CA SER A 169 8.42 11.29 9.71
C SER A 169 7.91 10.85 8.33
N TYR A 170 7.33 9.65 8.24
CA TYR A 170 6.84 9.10 6.98
C TYR A 170 5.90 10.08 6.23
N CYS A 171 4.86 10.59 6.91
CA CYS A 171 3.89 11.49 6.29
C CYS A 171 4.48 12.89 6.02
N ALA A 172 5.28 13.43 6.96
CA ALA A 172 5.92 14.72 6.76
C ALA A 172 6.88 14.70 5.56
N ASN A 173 7.62 13.61 5.41
CA ASN A 173 8.51 13.42 4.26
C ASN A 173 7.73 13.32 2.94
N PHE A 174 6.60 12.62 2.94
CA PHE A 174 5.71 12.54 1.78
C PHE A 174 5.21 13.92 1.35
N LEU A 175 4.64 14.68 2.30
CA LEU A 175 4.13 16.02 2.03
C LEU A 175 5.24 16.97 1.57
N ARG A 176 6.43 16.89 2.18
CA ARG A 176 7.58 17.67 1.74
C ARG A 176 7.95 17.34 0.30
N MET A 177 8.07 16.06 -0.05
CA MET A 177 8.40 15.66 -1.42
C MET A 177 7.36 16.11 -2.46
N MET A 178 6.07 16.18 -2.06
CA MET A 178 5.00 16.64 -2.95
C MET A 178 4.98 18.15 -3.13
N PHE A 179 5.16 18.92 -2.05
CA PHE A 179 4.80 20.33 -2.02
C PHE A 179 5.98 21.30 -1.81
N ALA A 180 7.14 20.84 -1.35
CA ALA A 180 8.30 21.71 -1.25
C ALA A 180 8.84 22.09 -2.64
N THR A 181 9.37 23.31 -2.74
CA THR A 181 10.08 23.78 -3.92
C THR A 181 11.59 23.87 -3.61
N PRO A 182 12.49 23.63 -4.59
CA PRO A 182 13.94 23.66 -4.35
C PRO A 182 14.48 25.02 -3.87
N ALA A 183 13.73 26.10 -4.09
CA ALA A 183 14.14 27.46 -3.71
C ALA A 183 13.83 27.83 -2.25
N VAL A 184 13.18 26.94 -1.49
CA VAL A 184 12.71 27.18 -0.12
C VAL A 184 13.22 26.05 0.78
N GLU A 185 14.54 25.86 0.82
CA GLU A 185 15.21 25.00 1.82
C GLU A 185 15.71 25.81 3.02
#